data_fefad12d85232a02abbb5d642d6c9acb
#
_entry.id   fefad12d85232a02abbb5d642d6c9acb
#
_cell.length_a   1.000
_cell.length_b   1.000
_cell.length_c   1.000
_cell.angle_alpha   90.00
_cell.angle_beta   90.00
_cell.angle_gamma   90.00
#
_symmetry.space_group_name_H-M   'P 1'
#
loop_
_entity.id
_entity.type
_entity.pdbx_description
1 polymer ?
#
loop_
_entity_poly.entity_id
_entity_poly.type
_entity_poly.pdbx_seq_one_letter_code
_entity_poly.pdbx_strand_id
1 'polypeptide(L)'
;MRLRSLTAVFIACFVTFLSWAFTPSAIALTQIKLSHVSYKDCPPELAEGAVISSGSAAANCFIVTGKAENGTNKTVYDADIFGRIYDASNNPVLQNRTRLGSIAEVPPGISDFELRISVPANQSLPLKLKQFKATGFSGKVRR
;
A
#
# COMPACT_ATOMS: atom_id res chain seq x y z
N MET A 1 28.64 -6.02 53.59
CA MET A 1 28.29 -5.03 52.53
C MET A 1 28.45 -5.56 51.11
N ARG A 2 29.41 -6.42 50.81
CA ARG A 2 29.67 -6.90 49.41
C ARG A 2 28.60 -7.86 48.85
N LEU A 3 27.92 -8.63 49.68
CA LEU A 3 26.91 -9.59 49.25
C LEU A 3 25.62 -8.94 48.71
N ARG A 4 25.19 -7.81 49.29
CA ARG A 4 24.02 -7.03 48.87
C ARG A 4 24.26 -6.33 47.52
N SER A 5 25.49 -5.95 47.25
CA SER A 5 25.86 -5.31 45.97
C SER A 5 25.87 -6.34 44.81
N LEU A 6 26.34 -7.56 45.04
CA LEU A 6 26.33 -8.62 44.05
C LEU A 6 24.91 -9.06 43.69
N THR A 7 24.00 -9.21 44.63
CA THR A 7 22.60 -9.55 44.36
C THR A 7 21.89 -8.46 43.55
N ALA A 8 22.15 -7.18 43.82
CA ALA A 8 21.57 -6.09 43.03
C ALA A 8 22.04 -6.08 41.58
N VAL A 9 23.31 -6.39 41.32
CA VAL A 9 23.87 -6.50 39.95
C VAL A 9 23.28 -7.71 39.22
N PHE A 10 23.11 -8.86 39.88
CA PHE A 10 22.48 -10.04 39.23
C PHE A 10 21.02 -9.79 38.89
N ILE A 11 20.25 -9.12 39.75
CA ILE A 11 18.85 -8.78 39.46
C ILE A 11 18.77 -7.80 38.29
N ALA A 12 19.61 -6.78 38.24
CA ALA A 12 19.66 -5.82 37.14
C ALA A 12 19.99 -6.49 35.79
N CYS A 13 20.98 -7.37 35.78
CA CYS A 13 21.33 -8.15 34.56
C CYS A 13 20.18 -9.07 34.13
N PHE A 14 19.50 -9.70 35.07
CA PHE A 14 18.39 -10.61 34.76
C PHE A 14 17.18 -9.86 34.15
N VAL A 15 16.85 -8.69 34.71
CA VAL A 15 15.77 -7.84 34.19
C VAL A 15 16.09 -7.31 32.77
N THR A 16 17.34 -6.93 32.50
CA THR A 16 17.75 -6.50 31.16
C THR A 16 17.69 -7.63 30.14
N PHE A 17 18.10 -8.85 30.52
CA PHE A 17 17.98 -10.03 29.65
C PHE A 17 16.52 -10.40 29.35
N LEU A 18 15.61 -10.34 30.33
CA LEU A 18 14.19 -10.56 30.12
C LEU A 18 13.58 -9.53 29.16
N SER A 19 13.98 -8.26 29.24
CA SER A 19 13.47 -7.21 28.36
C SER A 19 13.81 -7.46 26.88
N TRP A 20 14.93 -8.12 26.57
CA TRP A 20 15.30 -8.47 25.20
C TRP A 20 14.51 -9.67 24.66
N ALA A 21 14.05 -10.57 25.52
CA ALA A 21 13.31 -11.76 25.12
C ALA A 21 11.84 -11.46 24.75
N PHE A 22 11.29 -10.32 25.19
CA PHE A 22 9.89 -9.93 24.98
C PHE A 22 9.70 -8.76 24.02
N THR A 23 10.69 -8.45 23.16
CA THR A 23 10.48 -7.44 22.11
C THR A 23 9.48 -7.98 21.09
N PRO A 24 8.29 -7.39 20.93
CA PRO A 24 7.36 -7.81 19.89
C PRO A 24 8.00 -7.59 18.53
N SER A 25 7.83 -8.56 17.64
CA SER A 25 8.29 -8.42 16.26
C SER A 25 7.66 -7.18 15.64
N ALA A 26 8.44 -6.15 15.39
CA ALA A 26 7.97 -4.96 14.70
C ALA A 26 7.48 -5.37 13.30
N ILE A 27 6.20 -5.11 13.01
CA ILE A 27 5.65 -5.31 11.67
C ILE A 27 6.23 -4.20 10.80
N ALA A 28 7.25 -4.54 10.02
CA ALA A 28 7.93 -3.58 9.16
C ALA A 28 7.09 -3.28 7.91
N LEU A 29 7.00 -2.00 7.56
CA LEU A 29 6.50 -1.56 6.25
C LEU A 29 7.50 -1.96 5.17
N THR A 30 7.01 -2.68 4.18
CA THR A 30 7.80 -3.15 3.04
C THR A 30 7.39 -2.38 1.79
N GLN A 31 8.36 -1.86 1.06
CA GLN A 31 8.12 -1.21 -0.22
C GLN A 31 7.96 -2.25 -1.32
N ILE A 32 6.94 -2.07 -2.15
CA ILE A 32 6.67 -2.85 -3.36
C ILE A 32 6.91 -1.94 -4.56
N LYS A 33 7.77 -2.40 -5.47
CA LYS A 33 8.05 -1.68 -6.70
C LYS A 33 6.95 -1.98 -7.72
N LEU A 34 6.34 -0.92 -8.25
CA LEU A 34 5.33 -1.03 -9.31
C LEU A 34 5.94 -0.66 -10.66
N SER A 35 5.67 -1.48 -11.67
CA SER A 35 6.18 -1.29 -13.02
C SER A 35 5.13 -1.65 -14.08
N HIS A 36 5.35 -1.23 -15.34
CA HIS A 36 4.43 -1.49 -16.46
C HIS A 36 2.99 -1.04 -16.16
N VAL A 37 2.85 0.07 -15.44
CA VAL A 37 1.54 0.60 -15.03
C VAL A 37 0.81 1.16 -16.25
N SER A 38 -0.37 0.63 -16.51
CA SER A 38 -1.28 1.04 -17.58
C SER A 38 -2.72 1.05 -17.07
N TYR A 39 -3.66 1.50 -17.90
CA TYR A 39 -5.07 1.44 -17.55
C TYR A 39 -5.93 1.03 -18.75
N LYS A 40 -7.09 0.49 -18.49
CA LYS A 40 -8.15 0.13 -19.44
C LYS A 40 -9.50 0.53 -18.88
N ASP A 41 -10.50 0.65 -19.74
CA ASP A 41 -11.88 0.88 -19.30
C ASP A 41 -12.39 -0.31 -18.47
N CYS A 42 -13.26 -0.02 -17.50
CA CYS A 42 -13.94 -1.08 -16.76
C CYS A 42 -14.89 -1.84 -17.69
N PRO A 43 -15.12 -3.14 -17.44
CA PRO A 43 -16.25 -3.86 -18.01
C PRO A 43 -17.57 -3.16 -17.69
N PRO A 44 -18.59 -3.26 -18.56
CA PRO A 44 -19.87 -2.55 -18.40
C PRO A 44 -20.51 -2.74 -17.01
N GLU A 45 -20.45 -3.94 -16.48
CA GLU A 45 -21.00 -4.31 -15.16
C GLU A 45 -20.33 -3.60 -13.98
N LEU A 46 -19.10 -3.12 -14.15
CA LEU A 46 -18.37 -2.33 -13.15
C LEU A 46 -18.43 -0.83 -13.41
N ALA A 47 -18.73 -0.44 -14.65
CA ALA A 47 -18.81 0.95 -15.08
C ALA A 47 -20.19 1.57 -14.77
N GLU A 48 -21.26 0.75 -14.81
CA GLU A 48 -22.61 1.21 -14.57
C GLU A 48 -22.77 1.77 -13.16
N GLY A 49 -23.33 2.98 -13.06
CA GLY A 49 -23.51 3.67 -11.78
C GLY A 49 -22.23 4.16 -11.09
N ALA A 50 -21.10 4.17 -11.80
CA ALA A 50 -19.84 4.66 -11.22
C ALA A 50 -19.95 6.13 -10.81
N VAL A 51 -19.55 6.42 -9.58
CA VAL A 51 -19.49 7.77 -9.00
C VAL A 51 -18.10 8.04 -8.45
N ILE A 52 -17.75 9.32 -8.29
CA ILE A 52 -16.48 9.70 -7.66
C ILE A 52 -16.47 9.27 -6.20
N SER A 53 -15.29 8.87 -5.70
CA SER A 53 -15.11 8.39 -4.33
C SER A 53 -15.45 9.41 -3.23
N SER A 54 -15.62 10.68 -3.58
CA SER A 54 -15.91 11.77 -2.63
C SER A 54 -17.30 12.39 -2.81
N GLY A 55 -18.19 11.78 -3.60
CA GLY A 55 -19.51 12.34 -3.84
C GLY A 55 -20.37 11.51 -4.78
N SER A 56 -21.48 12.07 -5.24
CA SER A 56 -22.45 11.43 -6.14
C SER A 56 -22.30 11.85 -7.61
N ALA A 57 -21.26 12.61 -7.96
CA ALA A 57 -21.04 13.03 -9.34
C ALA A 57 -20.62 11.83 -10.21
N ALA A 58 -21.10 11.82 -11.47
CA ALA A 58 -20.79 10.78 -12.43
C ALA A 58 -19.28 10.62 -12.64
N ALA A 59 -18.84 9.39 -12.75
CA ALA A 59 -17.45 9.04 -12.95
C ALA A 59 -17.26 8.01 -14.06
N ASN A 60 -16.13 8.11 -14.74
CA ASN A 60 -15.61 7.04 -15.58
C ASN A 60 -14.85 6.04 -14.72
N CYS A 61 -15.08 4.76 -14.98
CA CYS A 61 -14.42 3.65 -14.30
C CYS A 61 -13.24 3.15 -15.13
N PHE A 62 -12.07 3.04 -14.49
CA PHE A 62 -10.88 2.44 -15.10
C PHE A 62 -10.28 1.38 -14.21
N ILE A 63 -9.67 0.37 -14.83
CA ILE A 63 -8.83 -0.64 -14.18
C ILE A 63 -7.38 -0.29 -14.47
N VAL A 64 -6.64 0.07 -13.44
CA VAL A 64 -5.18 0.21 -13.50
C VAL A 64 -4.55 -1.15 -13.30
N THR A 65 -3.67 -1.54 -14.20
CA THR A 65 -2.94 -2.81 -14.17
C THR A 65 -1.45 -2.58 -14.18
N GLY A 66 -0.68 -3.56 -13.72
CA GLY A 66 0.78 -3.51 -13.76
C GLY A 66 1.41 -4.70 -13.07
N LYS A 67 2.73 -4.62 -12.88
CA LYS A 67 3.52 -5.61 -12.15
C LYS A 67 3.90 -5.06 -10.78
N ALA A 68 3.72 -5.88 -9.75
CA ALA A 68 4.15 -5.62 -8.38
C ALA A 68 5.35 -6.53 -8.05
N GLU A 69 6.50 -5.93 -7.73
CA GLU A 69 7.72 -6.64 -7.40
C GLU A 69 7.96 -6.56 -5.89
N ASN A 70 7.90 -7.71 -5.24
CA ASN A 70 8.24 -7.89 -3.83
C ASN A 70 9.63 -8.54 -3.74
N GLY A 71 10.65 -7.73 -3.44
CA GLY A 71 12.04 -8.17 -3.30
C GLY A 71 12.35 -8.93 -2.01
N THR A 72 11.35 -9.18 -1.17
CA THR A 72 11.53 -9.95 0.08
C THR A 72 11.17 -11.42 -0.11
N ASN A 73 11.56 -12.26 0.84
CA ASN A 73 11.22 -13.69 0.86
C ASN A 73 9.89 -13.98 1.59
N LYS A 74 9.12 -12.94 1.95
CA LYS A 74 7.84 -13.05 2.67
C LYS A 74 6.74 -12.36 1.89
N THR A 75 5.52 -12.89 1.97
CA THR A 75 4.34 -12.22 1.44
C THR A 75 4.12 -10.88 2.15
N VAL A 76 3.86 -9.84 1.38
CA VAL A 76 3.47 -8.52 1.87
C VAL A 76 1.96 -8.41 1.78
N TYR A 77 1.33 -7.95 2.86
CA TYR A 77 -0.11 -7.83 3.01
C TYR A 77 -0.54 -6.37 3.02
N ASP A 78 -1.77 -6.13 2.57
CA ASP A 78 -2.41 -4.81 2.55
C ASP A 78 -1.48 -3.73 1.96
N ALA A 79 -0.93 -4.00 0.78
CA ALA A 79 -0.02 -3.06 0.11
C ALA A 79 -0.81 -1.89 -0.46
N ASP A 80 -0.78 -0.76 0.24
CA ASP A 80 -1.42 0.48 -0.19
C ASP A 80 -0.70 1.07 -1.41
N ILE A 81 -1.46 1.33 -2.48
CA ILE A 81 -0.97 1.94 -3.71
C ILE A 81 -1.12 3.45 -3.64
N PHE A 82 -0.02 4.12 -3.92
CA PHE A 82 0.07 5.56 -4.05
C PHE A 82 0.47 5.93 -5.47
N GLY A 83 -0.06 7.01 -5.98
CA GLY A 83 0.27 7.48 -7.32
C GLY A 83 -0.41 8.81 -7.63
N ARG A 84 -0.03 9.38 -8.76
CA ARG A 84 -0.64 10.61 -9.29
C ARG A 84 -1.24 10.34 -10.65
N ILE A 85 -2.45 10.82 -10.85
CA ILE A 85 -3.18 10.69 -12.11
C ILE A 85 -3.45 12.10 -12.63
N TYR A 86 -3.07 12.33 -13.87
CA TYR A 86 -3.29 13.58 -14.57
C TYR A 86 -4.15 13.35 -15.81
N ASP A 87 -4.89 14.36 -16.21
CA ASP A 87 -5.61 14.37 -17.48
C ASP A 87 -4.67 14.66 -18.68
N ALA A 88 -5.23 14.69 -19.88
CA ALA A 88 -4.48 15.01 -21.10
C ALA A 88 -3.81 16.39 -21.04
N SER A 89 -4.40 17.34 -20.33
CA SER A 89 -3.91 18.71 -20.14
C SER A 89 -2.96 18.90 -18.94
N ASN A 90 -2.55 17.79 -18.30
CA ASN A 90 -1.71 17.75 -17.09
C ASN A 90 -2.36 18.34 -15.83
N ASN A 91 -3.68 18.42 -15.77
CA ASN A 91 -4.36 18.76 -14.52
C ASN A 91 -4.44 17.51 -13.63
N PRO A 92 -4.26 17.65 -12.30
CA PRO A 92 -4.44 16.52 -11.38
C PRO A 92 -5.93 16.12 -11.34
N VAL A 93 -6.19 14.83 -11.60
CA VAL A 93 -7.54 14.27 -11.65
C VAL A 93 -8.10 13.99 -10.26
N LEU A 94 -7.25 13.53 -9.36
CA LEU A 94 -7.59 13.24 -7.98
C LEU A 94 -6.84 14.21 -7.08
N GLN A 95 -7.49 15.34 -6.78
CA GLN A 95 -6.92 16.34 -5.87
C GLN A 95 -6.83 15.79 -4.44
N ASN A 96 -5.73 16.06 -3.77
CA ASN A 96 -5.49 15.71 -2.36
C ASN A 96 -5.52 14.21 -2.02
N ARG A 97 -5.53 13.32 -3.01
CA ARG A 97 -5.45 11.87 -2.79
C ARG A 97 -4.19 11.30 -3.39
N THR A 98 -3.33 10.78 -2.52
CA THR A 98 -2.16 10.01 -2.93
C THR A 98 -2.41 8.50 -2.87
N ARG A 99 -3.27 8.02 -1.95
CA ARG A 99 -3.66 6.61 -1.85
C ARG A 99 -4.79 6.32 -2.82
N LEU A 100 -4.55 5.39 -3.74
CA LEU A 100 -5.50 5.02 -4.80
C LEU A 100 -6.29 3.74 -4.46
N GLY A 101 -5.73 2.88 -3.64
CA GLY A 101 -6.30 1.61 -3.22
C GLY A 101 -5.25 0.71 -2.62
N SER A 102 -5.49 -0.60 -2.56
CA SER A 102 -4.54 -1.57 -2.00
C SER A 102 -4.57 -2.91 -2.74
N ILE A 103 -3.45 -3.63 -2.66
CA ILE A 103 -3.32 -5.02 -3.06
C ILE A 103 -3.34 -5.85 -1.77
N ALA A 104 -4.28 -6.80 -1.67
CA ALA A 104 -4.45 -7.58 -0.45
C ALA A 104 -3.22 -8.41 -0.08
N GLU A 105 -2.60 -9.06 -1.07
CA GLU A 105 -1.42 -9.90 -0.90
C GLU A 105 -0.47 -9.75 -2.09
N VAL A 106 0.81 -9.53 -1.81
CA VAL A 106 1.88 -9.50 -2.81
C VAL A 106 2.89 -10.58 -2.44
N PRO A 107 2.88 -11.74 -3.13
CA PRO A 107 3.84 -12.82 -2.88
C PRO A 107 5.27 -12.39 -3.23
N PRO A 108 6.29 -13.12 -2.74
CA PRO A 108 7.67 -12.90 -3.17
C PRO A 108 7.83 -12.96 -4.69
N GLY A 109 8.68 -12.11 -5.23
CA GLY A 109 8.93 -12.01 -6.67
C GLY A 109 7.98 -11.05 -7.39
N ILE A 110 7.65 -11.34 -8.64
CA ILE A 110 6.83 -10.48 -9.49
C ILE A 110 5.44 -11.08 -9.64
N SER A 111 4.42 -10.28 -9.36
CA SER A 111 3.00 -10.63 -9.55
C SER A 111 2.26 -9.55 -10.30
N ASP A 112 1.13 -9.89 -10.89
CA ASP A 112 0.22 -8.91 -11.48
C ASP A 112 -0.64 -8.25 -10.41
N PHE A 113 -1.01 -6.98 -10.65
CA PHE A 113 -2.01 -6.32 -9.83
C PHE A 113 -3.05 -5.62 -10.69
N GLU A 114 -4.24 -5.51 -10.16
CA GLU A 114 -5.33 -4.71 -10.72
C GLU A 114 -5.90 -3.81 -9.63
N LEU A 115 -6.20 -2.57 -10.00
CA LEU A 115 -6.78 -1.56 -9.13
C LEU A 115 -7.89 -0.82 -9.86
N ARG A 116 -9.11 -0.86 -9.33
CA ARG A 116 -10.21 -0.06 -9.86
C ARG A 116 -10.12 1.37 -9.36
N ILE A 117 -10.23 2.33 -10.28
CA ILE A 117 -10.30 3.76 -9.96
C ILE A 117 -11.53 4.39 -10.59
N SER A 118 -12.09 5.39 -9.93
CA SER A 118 -13.18 6.23 -10.44
C SER A 118 -12.66 7.64 -10.66
N VAL A 119 -12.77 8.12 -11.87
CA VAL A 119 -12.27 9.42 -12.34
C VAL A 119 -13.47 10.29 -12.73
N PRO A 120 -13.54 11.57 -12.34
CA PRO A 120 -14.65 12.43 -12.77
C PRO A 120 -14.89 12.37 -14.27
N ALA A 121 -16.16 12.28 -14.69
CA ALA A 121 -16.50 12.05 -16.10
C ALA A 121 -16.10 13.20 -17.04
N ASN A 122 -15.84 14.38 -16.50
CA ASN A 122 -15.43 15.58 -17.25
C ASN A 122 -13.93 15.70 -17.50
N GLN A 123 -13.13 14.67 -17.13
CA GLN A 123 -11.69 14.69 -17.35
C GLN A 123 -11.32 14.35 -18.79
N SER A 124 -10.34 15.07 -19.34
CA SER A 124 -9.86 14.83 -20.70
C SER A 124 -8.93 13.60 -20.76
N LEU A 125 -9.14 12.73 -21.72
CA LEU A 125 -8.32 11.55 -21.98
C LEU A 125 -7.24 11.84 -23.03
N PRO A 126 -6.10 11.10 -23.03
CA PRO A 126 -5.76 9.97 -22.16
C PRO A 126 -5.29 10.41 -20.77
N LEU A 127 -5.48 9.53 -19.78
CA LEU A 127 -4.92 9.73 -18.45
C LEU A 127 -3.40 9.45 -18.43
N LYS A 128 -2.68 10.22 -17.63
CA LYS A 128 -1.24 10.05 -17.40
C LYS A 128 -1.01 9.56 -15.97
N LEU A 129 -0.52 8.33 -15.84
CA LEU A 129 -0.22 7.68 -14.57
C LEU A 129 1.23 7.95 -14.19
N LYS A 130 1.48 8.57 -13.02
CA LYS A 130 2.84 8.95 -12.58
C LYS A 130 3.09 8.58 -11.13
N GLN A 131 4.36 8.29 -10.81
CA GLN A 131 4.86 8.09 -9.45
C GLN A 131 4.10 7.00 -8.67
N PHE A 132 3.74 5.90 -9.34
CA PHE A 132 3.10 4.77 -8.70
C PHE A 132 4.10 4.00 -7.84
N LYS A 133 3.71 3.76 -6.59
CA LYS A 133 4.45 2.98 -5.60
C LYS A 133 3.48 2.29 -4.66
N ALA A 134 3.90 1.21 -4.02
CA ALA A 134 3.09 0.56 -2.99
C ALA A 134 3.92 0.27 -1.74
N THR A 135 3.25 0.23 -0.60
CA THR A 135 3.85 -0.15 0.68
C THR A 135 2.84 -1.00 1.45
N GLY A 136 3.31 -2.10 2.04
CA GLY A 136 2.47 -3.00 2.81
C GLY A 136 3.19 -3.58 4.01
N PHE A 137 2.56 -4.53 4.68
CA PHE A 137 3.06 -5.10 5.91
C PHE A 137 3.66 -6.49 5.67
N SER A 138 4.81 -6.79 6.28
CA SER A 138 5.45 -8.11 6.21
C SER A 138 4.75 -9.20 7.03
N GLY A 139 3.60 -8.91 7.63
CA GLY A 139 2.75 -9.82 8.39
C GLY A 139 1.31 -9.37 8.38
N LYS A 140 0.36 -10.31 8.55
CA LYS A 140 -1.07 -9.99 8.62
C LYS A 140 -1.35 -9.11 9.83
N VAL A 141 -1.87 -7.93 9.61
CA VAL A 141 -2.38 -7.05 10.66
C VAL A 141 -3.79 -7.55 11.01
N ARG A 142 -3.99 -8.01 12.25
CA ARG A 142 -5.35 -8.33 12.73
C ARG A 142 -6.12 -7.02 12.85
N ARG A 143 -7.15 -6.89 12.08
CA ARG A 143 -8.17 -5.84 12.24
C ARG A 143 -9.31 -6.36 13.08
#